data_ba4f5bd341652606e0a3c07a4af85c72
#
_entry.id   ba4f5bd341652606e0a3c07a4af85c72
#
_cell.length_a   1.000
_cell.length_b   1.000
_cell.length_c   1.000
_cell.angle_alpha   90.00
_cell.angle_beta   90.00
_cell.angle_gamma   90.00
#
_symmetry.space_group_name_H-M   'P 1'
#
loop_
_entity.id
_entity.type
_entity.pdbx_description
1 polymer ?
#
loop_
_entity_poly.entity_id
_entity_poly.type
_entity_poly.pdbx_seq_one_letter_code
_entity_poly.pdbx_strand_id
1 'polypeptide(L)'
;MAYFIAENLKQIFDAVSIDVSFSCEKGSMTSIVGASGSGKSTVLRLISGLNKACKEQNLVLDGVDVNALPPAKREIGMVFQSHTLFDHLKVEDNVAYGLISGGMKKKEARKQAADFLKQFELEGFEKRYPDTLSGGEKQRVSLARTLIMKPKLVLFDEPLSALDAPLRKKLAALIRSLQQTFGFTGIMVTHDINEAKAVSDHIILMKKGHIIWQGKACDFDEKMMVD
;
A
#
# COMPACT_ATOMS: atom_id res chain seq x y z
N MET A 1 -13.22 -6.51 16.09
CA MET A 1 -11.97 -7.29 16.34
C MET A 1 -10.92 -6.81 15.36
N ALA A 2 -9.67 -6.65 15.82
CA ALA A 2 -8.56 -6.27 14.94
C ALA A 2 -8.36 -7.34 13.85
N TYR A 3 -8.26 -6.89 12.58
CA TYR A 3 -8.03 -7.75 11.43
C TYR A 3 -6.55 -7.90 11.09
N PHE A 4 -5.81 -6.80 11.24
CA PHE A 4 -4.36 -6.78 11.17
C PHE A 4 -3.81 -6.27 12.49
N ILE A 5 -2.82 -6.96 13.03
CA ILE A 5 -2.14 -6.62 14.29
C ILE A 5 -0.64 -6.56 14.00
N ALA A 6 -0.03 -5.48 14.39
CA ALA A 6 1.41 -5.28 14.39
C ALA A 6 1.84 -4.89 15.80
N GLU A 7 2.56 -5.76 16.47
CA GLU A 7 3.07 -5.52 17.83
C GLU A 7 4.59 -5.66 17.84
N ASN A 8 5.25 -4.80 18.60
CA ASN A 8 6.72 -4.80 18.76
C ASN A 8 7.48 -4.79 17.44
N LEU A 9 6.96 -4.03 16.44
CA LEU A 9 7.70 -3.81 15.19
C LEU A 9 8.93 -2.98 15.50
N LYS A 10 10.09 -3.65 15.60
CA LYS A 10 11.36 -3.01 15.98
C LYS A 10 12.40 -3.19 14.89
N GLN A 11 13.06 -2.11 14.56
CA GLN A 11 14.28 -2.12 13.75
C GLN A 11 15.21 -1.00 14.20
N ILE A 12 16.46 -1.36 14.46
CA ILE A 12 17.49 -0.42 14.91
C ILE A 12 18.36 -0.09 13.70
N PHE A 13 18.50 1.20 13.44
CA PHE A 13 19.47 1.78 12.52
C PHE A 13 20.45 2.65 13.32
N ASP A 14 21.60 2.99 12.74
CA ASP A 14 22.64 3.78 13.42
C ASP A 14 22.12 5.09 14.05
N ALA A 15 21.11 5.72 13.45
CA ALA A 15 20.61 7.02 13.88
C ALA A 15 19.14 7.01 14.36
N VAL A 16 18.35 6.01 14.05
CA VAL A 16 16.90 5.95 14.37
C VAL A 16 16.49 4.51 14.68
N SER A 17 15.86 4.31 15.83
CA SER A 17 15.18 3.05 16.14
C SER A 17 13.70 3.18 15.84
N ILE A 18 13.12 2.18 15.16
CA ILE A 18 11.68 2.04 15.00
C ILE A 18 11.18 1.12 16.11
N ASP A 19 10.14 1.55 16.81
CA ASP A 19 9.43 0.76 17.81
C ASP A 19 7.95 1.17 17.77
N VAL A 20 7.12 0.38 17.10
CA VAL A 20 5.71 0.70 16.90
C VAL A 20 4.81 -0.51 17.09
N SER A 21 3.62 -0.26 17.66
CA SER A 21 2.54 -1.25 17.79
C SER A 21 1.21 -0.58 17.42
N PHE A 22 0.44 -1.22 16.55
CA PHE A 22 -0.89 -0.75 16.14
C PHE A 22 -1.72 -1.88 15.55
N SER A 23 -3.00 -1.62 15.32
CA SER A 23 -3.91 -2.56 14.67
C SER A 23 -4.83 -1.87 13.68
N CYS A 24 -5.33 -2.63 12.70
CA CYS A 24 -6.30 -2.16 11.73
C CYS A 24 -7.54 -3.04 11.74
N GLU A 25 -8.70 -2.44 11.53
CA GLU A 25 -9.97 -3.13 11.38
C GLU A 25 -10.11 -3.70 9.95
N LYS A 26 -10.93 -4.74 9.78
CA LYS A 26 -11.20 -5.30 8.46
C LYS A 26 -11.87 -4.27 7.55
N GLY A 27 -11.37 -4.14 6.33
CA GLY A 27 -11.93 -3.24 5.33
C GLY A 27 -11.75 -1.76 5.68
N SER A 28 -10.85 -1.40 6.61
CA SER A 28 -10.51 -0.02 6.91
C SER A 28 -9.26 0.45 6.17
N MET A 29 -9.15 1.76 5.99
CA MET A 29 -7.93 2.44 5.53
C MET A 29 -7.28 3.16 6.71
N THR A 30 -6.00 2.90 6.94
CA THR A 30 -5.18 3.57 7.96
C THR A 30 -4.02 4.30 7.29
N SER A 31 -3.88 5.61 7.54
CA SER A 31 -2.70 6.35 7.09
C SER A 31 -1.68 6.51 8.21
N ILE A 32 -0.42 6.26 7.90
CA ILE A 32 0.72 6.59 8.75
C ILE A 32 1.33 7.89 8.22
N VAL A 33 1.25 8.95 9.01
CA VAL A 33 1.75 10.28 8.66
C VAL A 33 2.94 10.67 9.54
N GLY A 34 3.75 11.61 9.07
CA GLY A 34 4.91 12.12 9.80
C GLY A 34 5.98 12.69 8.87
N ALA A 35 6.97 13.38 9.42
CA ALA A 35 8.06 13.97 8.66
C ALA A 35 8.85 12.93 7.85
N SER A 36 9.57 13.41 6.81
CA SER A 36 10.53 12.55 6.08
C SER A 36 11.57 11.99 7.06
N GLY A 37 11.93 10.71 6.90
CA GLY A 37 12.86 10.03 7.80
C GLY A 37 12.27 9.57 9.14
N SER A 38 10.97 9.75 9.40
CA SER A 38 10.34 9.24 10.64
C SER A 38 10.20 7.72 10.72
N GLY A 39 10.54 6.97 9.66
CA GLY A 39 10.53 5.51 9.64
C GLY A 39 9.29 4.86 9.00
N LYS A 40 8.36 5.62 8.43
CA LYS A 40 7.09 5.13 7.86
C LYS A 40 7.25 4.03 6.82
N SER A 41 8.08 4.24 5.80
CA SER A 41 8.33 3.24 4.74
C SER A 41 9.03 1.99 5.30
N THR A 42 9.82 2.14 6.36
CA THR A 42 10.44 0.99 7.04
C THR A 42 9.37 0.13 7.74
N VAL A 43 8.37 0.74 8.37
CA VAL A 43 7.23 0.01 8.95
C VAL A 43 6.54 -0.83 7.87
N LEU A 44 6.25 -0.26 6.68
CA LEU A 44 5.65 -1.04 5.58
C LEU A 44 6.55 -2.18 5.11
N ARG A 45 7.87 -1.96 5.02
CA ARG A 45 8.83 -3.02 4.63
C ARG A 45 8.94 -4.14 5.67
N LEU A 46 8.81 -3.83 6.95
CA LEU A 46 8.74 -4.83 8.02
C LEU A 46 7.47 -5.67 7.90
N ILE A 47 6.31 -5.03 7.71
CA ILE A 47 5.01 -5.69 7.55
C ILE A 47 5.02 -6.59 6.31
N SER A 48 5.53 -6.11 5.17
CA SER A 48 5.60 -6.89 3.93
C SER A 48 6.63 -8.02 3.97
N GLY A 49 7.55 -8.01 4.94
CA GLY A 49 8.64 -8.98 5.05
C GLY A 49 9.83 -8.71 4.12
N LEU A 50 9.89 -7.53 3.51
CA LEU A 50 11.04 -7.10 2.70
C LEU A 50 12.24 -6.74 3.58
N ASN A 51 11.99 -6.28 4.80
CA ASN A 51 13.01 -6.11 5.83
C ASN A 51 12.88 -7.23 6.85
N LYS A 52 14.03 -7.72 7.35
CA LYS A 52 14.06 -8.64 8.49
C LYS A 52 13.73 -7.86 9.76
N ALA A 53 12.77 -8.34 10.49
CA ALA A 53 12.39 -7.80 11.78
C ALA A 53 13.10 -8.47 12.94
N CYS A 54 13.02 -7.86 14.13
CA CYS A 54 13.46 -8.48 15.38
C CYS A 54 12.61 -9.73 15.69
N LYS A 55 13.17 -10.68 16.43
CA LYS A 55 12.49 -11.96 16.77
C LYS A 55 11.23 -11.80 17.62
N GLU A 56 11.07 -10.65 18.28
CA GLU A 56 10.00 -10.39 19.24
C GLU A 56 8.75 -9.73 18.63
N GLN A 57 8.75 -9.45 17.32
CA GLN A 57 7.58 -8.86 16.68
C GLN A 57 6.45 -9.87 16.56
N ASN A 58 5.23 -9.37 16.61
CA ASN A 58 4.01 -10.14 16.34
C ASN A 58 3.23 -9.49 15.19
N LEU A 59 3.10 -10.21 14.07
CA LEU A 59 2.31 -9.80 12.92
C LEU A 59 1.22 -10.82 12.66
N VAL A 60 -0.03 -10.43 12.89
CA VAL A 60 -1.19 -11.29 12.64
C VAL A 60 -2.07 -10.64 11.58
N LEU A 61 -2.43 -11.39 10.54
CA LEU A 61 -3.35 -10.97 9.50
C LEU A 61 -4.49 -11.99 9.40
N ASP A 62 -5.72 -11.55 9.61
CA ASP A 62 -6.92 -12.40 9.56
C ASP A 62 -6.79 -13.66 10.46
N GLY A 63 -6.23 -13.46 11.67
CA GLY A 63 -5.99 -14.53 12.64
C GLY A 63 -4.78 -15.42 12.35
N VAL A 64 -4.04 -15.18 11.27
CA VAL A 64 -2.87 -15.98 10.88
C VAL A 64 -1.58 -15.23 11.24
N ASP A 65 -0.66 -15.88 11.94
CA ASP A 65 0.70 -15.37 12.16
C ASP A 65 1.47 -15.36 10.81
N VAL A 66 1.88 -14.16 10.39
CA VAL A 66 2.60 -13.96 9.12
C VAL A 66 4.09 -13.66 9.31
N ASN A 67 4.60 -13.66 10.56
CA ASN A 67 6.01 -13.32 10.83
C ASN A 67 7.00 -14.21 10.08
N ALA A 68 6.82 -15.51 10.20
CA ALA A 68 7.71 -16.51 9.61
C ALA A 68 7.47 -16.71 8.11
N LEU A 69 6.39 -16.12 7.54
CA LEU A 69 6.07 -16.29 6.13
C LEU A 69 6.96 -15.41 5.24
N PRO A 70 7.47 -15.95 4.14
CA PRO A 70 8.13 -15.13 3.13
C PRO A 70 7.13 -14.14 2.50
N PRO A 71 7.57 -12.98 1.97
CA PRO A 71 6.70 -11.94 1.44
C PRO A 71 5.58 -12.45 0.51
N ALA A 72 5.93 -13.35 -0.42
CA ALA A 72 4.98 -13.89 -1.40
C ALA A 72 3.83 -14.73 -0.80
N LYS A 73 3.95 -15.18 0.46
CA LYS A 73 2.94 -15.99 1.16
C LYS A 73 2.13 -15.22 2.20
N ARG A 74 2.44 -13.94 2.43
CA ARG A 74 1.75 -13.11 3.44
C ARG A 74 0.37 -12.63 3.03
N GLU A 75 -0.04 -12.81 1.77
CA GLU A 75 -1.27 -12.25 1.21
C GLU A 75 -1.34 -10.71 1.34
N ILE A 76 -0.17 -10.07 1.31
CA ILE A 76 0.01 -8.62 1.42
C ILE A 76 0.45 -8.09 0.06
N GLY A 77 -0.32 -7.15 -0.49
CA GLY A 77 0.06 -6.41 -1.68
C GLY A 77 0.82 -5.14 -1.32
N MET A 78 1.78 -4.71 -2.14
CA MET A 78 2.49 -3.45 -1.93
C MET A 78 2.52 -2.61 -3.20
N VAL A 79 2.15 -1.35 -3.06
CA VAL A 79 2.21 -0.30 -4.09
C VAL A 79 3.33 0.65 -3.69
N PHE A 80 4.37 0.71 -4.52
CA PHE A 80 5.57 1.51 -4.26
C PHE A 80 5.47 2.91 -4.85
N GLN A 81 6.18 3.85 -4.29
CA GLN A 81 6.30 5.23 -4.77
C GLN A 81 6.77 5.32 -6.23
N SER A 82 7.72 4.48 -6.66
CA SER A 82 8.33 4.48 -7.98
C SER A 82 7.59 3.64 -9.03
N HIS A 83 6.31 3.32 -8.84
CA HIS A 83 5.46 2.49 -9.71
C HIS A 83 5.97 1.06 -9.97
N THR A 84 7.28 0.84 -10.02
CA THR A 84 8.01 -0.45 -10.18
C THR A 84 7.45 -1.37 -11.28
N LEU A 85 6.93 -0.79 -12.39
CA LEU A 85 6.46 -1.57 -13.52
C LEU A 85 7.63 -2.26 -14.23
N PHE A 86 7.35 -3.40 -14.84
CA PHE A 86 8.32 -4.08 -15.70
C PHE A 86 8.33 -3.44 -17.08
N ASP A 87 9.33 -2.62 -17.39
CA ASP A 87 9.39 -1.81 -18.62
C ASP A 87 9.39 -2.65 -19.90
N HIS A 88 9.93 -3.87 -19.84
CA HIS A 88 9.97 -4.82 -20.96
C HIS A 88 8.66 -5.59 -21.17
N LEU A 89 7.65 -5.41 -20.28
CA LEU A 89 6.36 -6.06 -20.37
C LEU A 89 5.27 -5.05 -20.72
N LYS A 90 4.31 -5.48 -21.55
CA LYS A 90 3.09 -4.71 -21.81
C LYS A 90 2.24 -4.53 -20.56
N VAL A 91 1.33 -3.58 -20.57
CA VAL A 91 0.40 -3.29 -19.47
C VAL A 91 -0.37 -4.55 -19.06
N GLU A 92 -0.95 -5.29 -20.01
CA GLU A 92 -1.64 -6.55 -19.70
C GLU A 92 -0.74 -7.59 -19.02
N ASP A 93 0.53 -7.70 -19.44
CA ASP A 93 1.48 -8.64 -18.85
C ASP A 93 1.97 -8.18 -17.48
N ASN A 94 2.12 -6.86 -17.28
CA ASN A 94 2.39 -6.30 -15.96
C ASN A 94 1.30 -6.67 -14.96
N VAL A 95 0.03 -6.45 -15.33
CA VAL A 95 -1.12 -6.74 -14.45
C VAL A 95 -1.30 -8.26 -14.27
N ALA A 96 -1.15 -9.05 -15.33
CA ALA A 96 -1.28 -10.50 -15.29
C ALA A 96 -0.11 -11.22 -14.61
N TYR A 97 1.00 -10.53 -14.30
CA TYR A 97 2.24 -11.15 -13.86
C TYR A 97 2.07 -12.07 -12.65
N GLY A 98 1.39 -11.59 -11.61
CA GLY A 98 1.14 -12.37 -10.39
C GLY A 98 0.29 -13.61 -10.65
N LEU A 99 -0.75 -13.49 -11.50
CA LEU A 99 -1.61 -14.62 -11.87
C LEU A 99 -0.82 -15.71 -12.63
N ILE A 100 0.06 -15.30 -13.56
CA ILE A 100 0.90 -16.21 -14.33
C ILE A 100 1.91 -16.91 -13.40
N SER A 101 2.55 -16.14 -12.50
CA SER A 101 3.47 -16.68 -11.49
C SER A 101 2.77 -17.65 -10.52
N GLY A 102 1.48 -17.45 -10.27
CA GLY A 102 0.61 -18.35 -9.51
C GLY A 102 0.13 -19.59 -10.27
N GLY A 103 0.58 -19.79 -11.54
CA GLY A 103 0.27 -20.98 -12.34
C GLY A 103 -0.89 -20.84 -13.32
N MET A 104 -1.51 -19.65 -13.42
CA MET A 104 -2.57 -19.42 -14.40
C MET A 104 -2.02 -19.39 -15.83
N LYS A 105 -2.74 -19.97 -16.80
CA LYS A 105 -2.34 -19.93 -18.21
C LYS A 105 -2.29 -18.48 -18.70
N LYS A 106 -1.22 -18.12 -19.42
CA LYS A 106 -0.96 -16.74 -19.88
C LYS A 106 -2.14 -16.11 -20.62
N LYS A 107 -2.82 -16.87 -21.49
CA LYS A 107 -3.99 -16.38 -22.25
C LYS A 107 -5.16 -16.02 -21.33
N GLU A 108 -5.40 -16.80 -20.31
CA GLU A 108 -6.47 -16.58 -19.33
C GLU A 108 -6.14 -15.40 -18.42
N ALA A 109 -4.90 -15.36 -17.89
CA ALA A 109 -4.42 -14.27 -17.05
C ALA A 109 -4.49 -12.91 -17.77
N ARG A 110 -4.10 -12.86 -19.06
CA ARG A 110 -4.24 -11.63 -19.89
C ARG A 110 -5.69 -11.21 -20.08
N LYS A 111 -6.62 -12.17 -20.28
CA LYS A 111 -8.03 -11.85 -20.38
C LYS A 111 -8.55 -11.24 -19.08
N GLN A 112 -8.24 -11.84 -17.93
CA GLN A 112 -8.62 -11.29 -16.63
C GLN A 112 -7.98 -9.91 -16.40
N ALA A 113 -6.71 -9.71 -16.76
CA ALA A 113 -6.03 -8.42 -16.64
C ALA A 113 -6.70 -7.34 -17.50
N ALA A 114 -7.08 -7.65 -18.75
CA ALA A 114 -7.76 -6.71 -19.64
C ALA A 114 -9.13 -6.29 -19.09
N ASP A 115 -9.92 -7.26 -18.58
CA ASP A 115 -11.21 -6.95 -17.96
C ASP A 115 -11.03 -6.16 -16.65
N PHE A 116 -9.98 -6.42 -15.89
CA PHE A 116 -9.70 -5.73 -14.63
C PHE A 116 -9.22 -4.29 -14.86
N LEU A 117 -8.45 -4.03 -15.92
CA LEU A 117 -7.97 -2.70 -16.29
C LEU A 117 -9.09 -1.67 -16.53
N LYS A 118 -10.28 -2.12 -16.95
CA LYS A 118 -11.45 -1.26 -17.13
C LYS A 118 -11.84 -0.52 -15.83
N GLN A 119 -11.66 -1.17 -14.66
CA GLN A 119 -11.98 -0.58 -13.36
C GLN A 119 -11.00 0.53 -12.94
N PHE A 120 -9.87 0.64 -13.66
CA PHE A 120 -8.84 1.65 -13.45
C PHE A 120 -8.82 2.72 -14.54
N GLU A 121 -9.87 2.79 -15.39
CA GLU A 121 -9.95 3.70 -16.55
C GLU A 121 -8.79 3.49 -17.54
N LEU A 122 -8.39 2.24 -17.76
CA LEU A 122 -7.27 1.83 -18.62
C LEU A 122 -7.72 0.90 -19.75
N GLU A 123 -8.98 0.96 -20.17
CA GLU A 123 -9.46 0.22 -21.32
C GLU A 123 -8.73 0.67 -22.60
N GLY A 124 -8.26 -0.27 -23.41
CA GLY A 124 -7.46 0.00 -24.60
C GLY A 124 -5.96 0.21 -24.37
N PHE A 125 -5.50 0.08 -23.10
CA PHE A 125 -4.09 0.24 -22.76
C PHE A 125 -3.32 -1.09 -22.73
N GLU A 126 -3.98 -2.23 -22.93
CA GLU A 126 -3.45 -3.58 -22.72
C GLU A 126 -2.15 -3.83 -23.44
N LYS A 127 -2.02 -3.29 -24.65
CA LYS A 127 -0.87 -3.51 -25.56
C LYS A 127 0.23 -2.46 -25.44
N ARG A 128 0.01 -1.39 -24.66
CA ARG A 128 1.00 -0.34 -24.44
C ARG A 128 2.14 -0.82 -23.56
N TYR A 129 3.27 -0.14 -23.63
CA TYR A 129 4.41 -0.33 -22.74
C TYR A 129 4.46 0.79 -21.69
N PRO A 130 5.07 0.55 -20.50
CA PRO A 130 5.13 1.55 -19.43
C PRO A 130 5.74 2.89 -19.82
N ASP A 131 6.73 2.92 -20.73
CA ASP A 131 7.38 4.13 -21.20
C ASP A 131 6.44 5.09 -21.94
N THR A 132 5.36 4.55 -22.52
CA THR A 132 4.34 5.34 -23.24
C THR A 132 3.24 5.90 -22.34
N LEU A 133 3.31 5.64 -21.03
CA LEU A 133 2.30 6.02 -20.04
C LEU A 133 2.70 7.28 -19.29
N SER A 134 1.72 8.14 -18.98
CA SER A 134 1.88 9.22 -18.00
C SER A 134 2.09 8.66 -16.57
N GLY A 135 2.58 9.50 -15.66
CA GLY A 135 2.78 9.10 -14.25
C GLY A 135 1.52 8.55 -13.58
N GLY A 136 0.37 9.20 -13.82
CA GLY A 136 -0.90 8.74 -13.26
C GLY A 136 -1.41 7.42 -13.88
N GLU A 137 -1.17 7.19 -15.17
CA GLU A 137 -1.48 5.91 -15.82
C GLU A 137 -0.58 4.80 -15.28
N LYS A 138 0.73 5.04 -15.11
CA LYS A 138 1.66 4.10 -14.47
C LYS A 138 1.18 3.72 -13.07
N GLN A 139 0.73 4.70 -12.29
CA GLN A 139 0.21 4.46 -10.94
C GLN A 139 -1.04 3.57 -10.98
N ARG A 140 -1.99 3.85 -11.88
CA ARG A 140 -3.18 3.00 -12.04
C ARG A 140 -2.84 1.57 -12.48
N VAL A 141 -1.87 1.37 -13.37
CA VAL A 141 -1.37 0.03 -13.72
C VAL A 141 -0.73 -0.68 -12.53
N SER A 142 0.05 0.03 -11.71
CA SER A 142 0.66 -0.51 -10.48
C SER A 142 -0.41 -0.94 -9.46
N LEU A 143 -1.45 -0.12 -9.28
CA LEU A 143 -2.62 -0.47 -8.46
C LEU A 143 -3.33 -1.72 -8.99
N ALA A 144 -3.64 -1.76 -10.30
CA ALA A 144 -4.29 -2.92 -10.92
C ALA A 144 -3.46 -4.19 -10.75
N ARG A 145 -2.13 -4.14 -10.97
CA ARG A 145 -1.22 -5.27 -10.78
C ARG A 145 -1.25 -5.83 -9.36
N THR A 146 -1.35 -4.94 -8.37
CA THR A 146 -1.40 -5.33 -6.96
C THR A 146 -2.76 -5.91 -6.60
N LEU A 147 -3.85 -5.24 -6.98
CA LEU A 147 -5.20 -5.58 -6.56
C LEU A 147 -5.79 -6.79 -7.28
N ILE A 148 -5.33 -7.13 -8.50
CA ILE A 148 -5.80 -8.32 -9.23
C ILE A 148 -5.51 -9.63 -8.45
N MET A 149 -4.50 -9.60 -7.60
CA MET A 149 -4.14 -10.73 -6.72
C MET A 149 -5.07 -10.89 -5.52
N LYS A 150 -6.01 -9.96 -5.32
CA LYS A 150 -6.96 -9.92 -4.18
C LYS A 150 -6.27 -10.07 -2.82
N PRO A 151 -5.25 -9.24 -2.51
CA PRO A 151 -4.57 -9.31 -1.23
C PRO A 151 -5.51 -8.99 -0.07
N LYS A 152 -5.26 -9.58 1.10
CA LYS A 152 -5.99 -9.29 2.34
C LYS A 152 -5.64 -7.91 2.91
N LEU A 153 -4.36 -7.51 2.76
CA LEU A 153 -3.83 -6.22 3.19
C LEU A 153 -3.08 -5.56 2.03
N VAL A 154 -3.32 -4.28 1.80
CA VAL A 154 -2.62 -3.48 0.79
C VAL A 154 -1.81 -2.39 1.46
N LEU A 155 -0.52 -2.35 1.18
CA LEU A 155 0.40 -1.33 1.67
C LEU A 155 0.70 -0.34 0.54
N PHE A 156 0.60 0.95 0.84
CA PHE A 156 0.84 2.05 -0.10
C PHE A 156 2.01 2.91 0.43
N ASP A 157 3.16 2.86 -0.22
CA ASP A 157 4.34 3.64 0.15
C ASP A 157 4.40 4.92 -0.68
N GLU A 158 3.91 6.03 -0.13
CA GLU A 158 3.80 7.36 -0.77
C GLU A 158 3.23 7.31 -2.20
N PRO A 159 2.06 6.68 -2.44
CA PRO A 159 1.59 6.35 -3.79
C PRO A 159 1.23 7.58 -4.64
N LEU A 160 1.14 8.76 -4.05
CA LEU A 160 0.66 9.97 -4.71
C LEU A 160 1.71 11.09 -4.77
N SER A 161 2.90 10.89 -4.15
CA SER A 161 3.90 11.94 -3.95
C SER A 161 4.50 12.52 -5.23
N ALA A 162 4.57 11.74 -6.32
CA ALA A 162 5.15 12.16 -7.60
C ALA A 162 4.15 12.87 -8.55
N LEU A 163 2.92 13.15 -8.07
CA LEU A 163 1.83 13.64 -8.91
C LEU A 163 1.51 15.12 -8.62
N ASP A 164 1.02 15.82 -9.62
CA ASP A 164 0.45 17.16 -9.45
C ASP A 164 -0.84 17.15 -8.61
N ALA A 165 -1.24 18.30 -8.07
CA ALA A 165 -2.35 18.39 -7.13
C ALA A 165 -3.71 17.92 -7.70
N PRO A 166 -4.10 18.23 -8.97
CA PRO A 166 -5.33 17.71 -9.55
C PRO A 166 -5.35 16.20 -9.70
N LEU A 167 -4.25 15.61 -10.21
CA LEU A 167 -4.13 14.17 -10.41
C LEU A 167 -4.06 13.41 -9.10
N ARG A 168 -3.39 13.98 -8.09
CA ARG A 168 -3.32 13.47 -6.73
C ARG A 168 -4.71 13.29 -6.12
N LYS A 169 -5.56 14.31 -6.21
CA LYS A 169 -6.95 14.25 -5.71
C LYS A 169 -7.77 13.16 -6.41
N LYS A 170 -7.64 13.04 -7.74
CA LYS A 170 -8.33 12.00 -8.51
C LYS A 170 -7.90 10.60 -8.11
N LEU A 171 -6.59 10.38 -7.94
CA LEU A 171 -6.06 9.08 -7.53
C LEU A 171 -6.37 8.74 -6.08
N ALA A 172 -6.38 9.71 -5.16
CA ALA A 172 -6.84 9.50 -3.79
C ALA A 172 -8.30 9.02 -3.77
N ALA A 173 -9.17 9.68 -4.52
CA ALA A 173 -10.58 9.28 -4.65
C ALA A 173 -10.72 7.89 -5.28
N LEU A 174 -9.90 7.57 -6.30
CA LEU A 174 -9.87 6.24 -6.91
C LEU A 174 -9.45 5.16 -5.91
N ILE A 175 -8.37 5.38 -5.14
CA ILE A 175 -7.91 4.43 -4.11
C ILE A 175 -9.04 4.16 -3.10
N ARG A 176 -9.73 5.22 -2.64
CA ARG A 176 -10.85 5.06 -1.69
C ARG A 176 -12.01 4.29 -2.31
N SER A 177 -12.39 4.60 -3.54
CA SER A 177 -13.45 3.88 -4.27
C SER A 177 -13.11 2.40 -4.49
N LEU A 178 -11.88 2.10 -4.91
CA LEU A 178 -11.39 0.73 -5.07
C LEU A 178 -11.39 -0.03 -3.74
N GLN A 179 -11.00 0.63 -2.66
CA GLN A 179 -11.02 0.04 -1.32
C GLN A 179 -12.44 -0.34 -0.91
N GLN A 180 -13.42 0.54 -1.12
CA GLN A 180 -14.83 0.26 -0.83
C GLN A 180 -15.39 -0.85 -1.73
N THR A 181 -15.01 -0.87 -3.00
CA THR A 181 -15.49 -1.86 -3.97
C THR A 181 -14.93 -3.26 -3.71
N PHE A 182 -13.63 -3.36 -3.40
CA PHE A 182 -12.96 -4.64 -3.18
C PHE A 182 -12.92 -5.07 -1.71
N GLY A 183 -13.19 -4.18 -0.77
CA GLY A 183 -13.23 -4.47 0.67
C GLY A 183 -11.89 -4.84 1.29
N PHE A 184 -10.76 -4.48 0.67
CA PHE A 184 -9.45 -4.76 1.25
C PHE A 184 -9.16 -3.86 2.44
N THR A 185 -8.31 -4.33 3.36
CA THR A 185 -7.74 -3.49 4.41
C THR A 185 -6.50 -2.80 3.85
N GLY A 186 -6.32 -1.50 4.11
CA GLY A 186 -5.20 -0.74 3.57
C GLY A 186 -4.41 0.03 4.62
N ILE A 187 -3.08 0.09 4.42
CA ILE A 187 -2.19 0.97 5.18
C ILE A 187 -1.45 1.85 4.18
N MET A 188 -1.60 3.16 4.30
CA MET A 188 -0.95 4.14 3.43
C MET A 188 0.05 4.98 4.21
N VAL A 189 1.24 5.13 3.68
CA VAL A 189 2.23 6.09 4.17
C VAL A 189 2.17 7.33 3.31
N THR A 190 2.08 8.49 3.92
CA THR A 190 2.16 9.79 3.26
C THR A 190 2.70 10.85 4.22
N HIS A 191 3.25 11.92 3.68
CA HIS A 191 3.59 13.13 4.43
C HIS A 191 2.52 14.24 4.25
N ASP A 192 1.51 14.01 3.41
CA ASP A 192 0.41 14.94 3.15
C ASP A 192 -0.82 14.55 3.97
N ILE A 193 -1.22 15.44 4.89
CA ILE A 193 -2.36 15.23 5.78
C ILE A 193 -3.68 15.24 5.00
N ASN A 194 -3.79 16.06 3.96
CA ASN A 194 -5.01 16.12 3.15
C ASN A 194 -5.25 14.81 2.42
N GLU A 195 -4.17 14.16 1.92
CA GLU A 195 -4.25 12.81 1.37
C GLU A 195 -4.73 11.82 2.43
N ALA A 196 -4.08 11.83 3.61
CA ALA A 196 -4.42 10.95 4.71
C ALA A 196 -5.90 11.07 5.10
N LYS A 197 -6.40 12.30 5.29
CA LYS A 197 -7.82 12.57 5.63
C LYS A 197 -8.77 12.17 4.52
N ALA A 198 -8.39 12.33 3.25
CA ALA A 198 -9.25 11.99 2.11
C ALA A 198 -9.43 10.49 1.89
N VAL A 199 -8.43 9.67 2.27
CA VAL A 199 -8.41 8.24 1.96
C VAL A 199 -8.74 7.38 3.17
N SER A 200 -8.45 7.83 4.40
CA SER A 200 -8.38 6.96 5.56
C SER A 200 -9.51 7.13 6.57
N ASP A 201 -9.81 6.03 7.25
CA ASP A 201 -10.70 5.98 8.41
C ASP A 201 -9.94 6.31 9.70
N HIS A 202 -8.65 5.91 9.76
CA HIS A 202 -7.75 6.11 10.90
C HIS A 202 -6.43 6.74 10.45
N ILE A 203 -5.83 7.54 11.34
CA ILE A 203 -4.50 8.14 11.16
C ILE A 203 -3.61 7.74 12.33
N ILE A 204 -2.35 7.45 12.02
CA ILE A 204 -1.26 7.19 12.96
C ILE A 204 -0.19 8.25 12.69
N LEU A 205 0.17 9.03 13.69
CA LEU A 205 1.26 10.02 13.59
C LEU A 205 2.55 9.43 14.13
N MET A 206 3.57 9.37 13.27
CA MET A 206 4.92 8.90 13.63
C MET A 206 5.92 10.05 13.72
N LYS A 207 6.73 10.03 14.78
CA LYS A 207 7.87 10.93 14.99
C LYS A 207 9.06 10.14 15.48
N LYS A 208 10.22 10.26 14.81
CA LYS A 208 11.49 9.61 15.18
C LYS A 208 11.37 8.12 15.51
N GLY A 209 10.62 7.37 14.69
CA GLY A 209 10.47 5.92 14.82
C GLY A 209 9.38 5.44 15.78
N HIS A 210 8.66 6.34 16.44
CA HIS A 210 7.62 6.01 17.41
C HIS A 210 6.27 6.57 17.01
N ILE A 211 5.19 5.93 17.44
CA ILE A 211 3.83 6.46 17.33
C ILE A 211 3.62 7.44 18.48
N ILE A 212 3.27 8.69 18.14
CA ILE A 212 2.98 9.74 19.11
C ILE A 212 1.47 10.04 19.22
N TRP A 213 0.69 9.63 18.22
CA TRP A 213 -0.76 9.72 18.23
C TRP A 213 -1.38 8.69 17.27
N GLN A 214 -2.56 8.17 17.62
CA GLN A 214 -3.39 7.36 16.73
C GLN A 214 -4.87 7.54 17.06
N GLY A 215 -5.73 7.59 16.02
CA GLY A 215 -7.15 7.78 16.20
C GLY A 215 -7.92 7.84 14.89
N LYS A 216 -9.18 8.22 14.93
CA LYS A 216 -9.99 8.41 13.72
C LYS A 216 -9.47 9.60 12.91
N ALA A 217 -9.58 9.53 11.59
CA ALA A 217 -9.10 10.59 10.71
C ALA A 217 -9.83 11.95 10.96
N CYS A 218 -11.10 11.92 11.37
CA CYS A 218 -11.85 13.12 11.73
C CYS A 218 -11.37 13.82 13.01
N ASP A 219 -10.70 13.09 13.91
CA ASP A 219 -10.22 13.61 15.19
C ASP A 219 -8.77 14.14 15.10
N PHE A 220 -8.14 13.99 13.93
CA PHE A 220 -6.76 14.41 13.72
C PHE A 220 -6.64 15.93 13.55
N ASP A 221 -5.91 16.61 14.46
CA ASP A 221 -5.57 18.03 14.37
C ASP A 221 -4.16 18.19 13.74
N GLU A 222 -4.06 19.01 12.71
CA GLU A 222 -2.79 19.33 12.02
C GLU A 222 -1.75 19.97 12.93
N LYS A 223 -2.19 20.64 14.01
CA LYS A 223 -1.30 21.22 15.03
C LYS A 223 -0.43 20.16 15.72
N MET A 224 -0.85 18.90 15.74
CA MET A 224 -0.08 17.80 16.31
C MET A 224 1.23 17.51 15.54
N MET A 225 1.39 18.06 14.33
CA MET A 225 2.61 17.90 13.51
C MET A 225 3.70 18.94 13.82
N VAL A 226 3.38 20.00 14.54
CA VAL A 226 4.22 21.24 14.63
C VAL A 226 5.26 21.19 15.76
N ASP A 227 5.38 20.12 16.52
CA ASP A 227 6.37 20.01 17.62
C ASP A 227 7.58 19.11 17.27
#